data_a55c312ed90ad5ee41e98305feca505d
#
_entry.id   a55c312ed90ad5ee41e98305feca505d
#
_cell.length_a   1.000
_cell.length_b   1.000
_cell.length_c   1.000
_cell.angle_alpha   90.00
_cell.angle_beta   90.00
_cell.angle_gamma   90.00
#
_symmetry.space_group_name_H-M   'P 1'
#
loop_
_entity.id
_entity.type
_entity.pdbx_description
1 polymer ?
#
loop_
_entity_poly.entity_id
_entity_poly.type
_entity_poly.pdbx_seq_one_letter_code
_entity_poly.pdbx_strand_id
1 'polypeptide(L)'
;MGIKEIYHSKFRWLGVALMILPLLSSCIREEEFNNSPQGNFEALWKIIDEQYCFLDYKQIDWDAIHDKYQPLITSNMGNDGLFQVLDSMLAELKDGHVNLYSSSNVARYWDWYLDYPRNFNEGIIERQYLGKTYRLSLIH
;
A
#
# COMPACT_ATOMS: atom_id res chain seq x y z
N MET A 1 -57.14 2.32 -17.38
CA MET A 1 -55.73 2.56 -17.00
C MET A 1 -55.23 3.72 -17.86
N GLY A 2 -55.16 4.95 -17.30
CA GLY A 2 -55.04 6.17 -18.08
C GLY A 2 -53.62 6.47 -18.49
N ILE A 3 -53.44 7.09 -19.65
CA ILE A 3 -52.16 7.51 -20.26
C ILE A 3 -51.28 8.28 -19.26
N LYS A 4 -51.89 9.02 -18.33
CA LYS A 4 -51.19 9.80 -17.27
C LYS A 4 -50.40 8.89 -16.30
N GLU A 5 -50.89 7.74 -15.92
CA GLU A 5 -50.21 6.84 -14.98
C GLU A 5 -48.98 6.19 -15.61
N ILE A 6 -49.02 5.93 -16.92
CA ILE A 6 -47.87 5.38 -17.66
C ILE A 6 -46.73 6.41 -17.75
N TYR A 7 -47.05 7.69 -17.90
CA TYR A 7 -46.09 8.78 -17.97
C TYR A 7 -45.39 9.01 -16.63
N HIS A 8 -46.13 9.00 -15.51
CA HIS A 8 -45.57 9.16 -14.17
C HIS A 8 -44.69 7.98 -13.76
N SER A 9 -45.06 6.76 -14.15
CA SER A 9 -44.25 5.58 -13.92
C SER A 9 -42.92 5.62 -14.66
N LYS A 10 -42.91 5.94 -15.94
CA LYS A 10 -41.67 6.05 -16.74
C LYS A 10 -40.75 7.17 -16.25
N PHE A 11 -41.31 8.29 -15.83
CA PHE A 11 -40.54 9.42 -15.30
C PHE A 11 -39.85 9.09 -13.97
N ARG A 12 -40.54 8.32 -13.10
CA ARG A 12 -39.95 7.83 -11.83
C ARG A 12 -38.75 6.90 -12.06
N TRP A 13 -38.85 5.99 -13.03
CA TRP A 13 -37.76 5.10 -13.39
C TRP A 13 -36.58 5.82 -14.04
N LEU A 14 -36.84 6.86 -14.82
CA LEU A 14 -35.79 7.72 -15.40
C LEU A 14 -35.01 8.47 -14.29
N GLY A 15 -35.69 8.95 -13.26
CA GLY A 15 -35.06 9.59 -12.10
C GLY A 15 -34.18 8.64 -11.30
N VAL A 16 -34.64 7.39 -11.10
CA VAL A 16 -33.86 6.35 -10.41
C VAL A 16 -32.64 5.94 -11.25
N ALA A 17 -32.79 5.79 -12.56
CA ALA A 17 -31.68 5.47 -13.45
C ALA A 17 -30.62 6.57 -13.46
N LEU A 18 -31.04 7.85 -13.47
CA LEU A 18 -30.14 9.01 -13.43
C LEU A 18 -29.36 9.12 -12.10
N MET A 19 -29.96 8.63 -11.01
CA MET A 19 -29.30 8.60 -9.69
C MET A 19 -28.30 7.46 -9.53
N ILE A 20 -28.49 6.36 -10.28
CA ILE A 20 -27.61 5.18 -10.22
C ILE A 20 -26.37 5.35 -11.13
N LEU A 21 -26.49 6.12 -12.22
CA LEU A 21 -25.38 6.32 -13.17
C LEU A 21 -24.07 6.83 -12.52
N PRO A 22 -24.07 7.83 -11.61
CA PRO A 22 -22.83 8.29 -10.98
C PRO A 22 -22.23 7.28 -9.99
N LEU A 23 -23.02 6.33 -9.50
CA LEU A 23 -22.52 5.27 -8.60
C LEU A 23 -21.71 4.19 -9.34
N LEU A 24 -21.90 4.07 -10.65
CA LEU A 24 -21.15 3.12 -11.50
C LEU A 24 -19.85 3.71 -12.06
N SER A 25 -19.63 5.02 -11.91
CA SER A 25 -18.41 5.69 -12.41
C SER A 25 -17.31 5.81 -11.37
N SER A 26 -17.40 5.12 -10.21
CA SER A 26 -16.30 4.96 -9.26
C SER A 26 -15.28 3.95 -9.79
N CYS A 27 -14.85 4.11 -11.05
CA CYS A 27 -13.63 3.48 -11.50
C CYS A 27 -12.48 4.20 -10.82
N ILE A 28 -11.81 3.53 -9.90
CA ILE A 28 -10.47 3.91 -9.47
C ILE A 28 -9.64 3.96 -10.76
N ARG A 29 -9.28 5.17 -11.19
CA ARG A 29 -8.29 5.33 -12.25
C ARG A 29 -6.98 4.89 -11.64
N GLU A 30 -6.52 3.70 -12.00
CA GLU A 30 -5.12 3.36 -11.80
C GLU A 30 -4.31 4.31 -12.68
N GLU A 31 -3.40 5.08 -12.07
CA GLU A 31 -2.46 5.88 -12.82
C GLU A 31 -1.51 4.94 -13.55
N GLU A 32 -1.46 5.04 -14.88
CA GLU A 32 -0.49 4.30 -15.67
C GLU A 32 0.90 4.93 -15.47
N PHE A 33 1.75 4.24 -14.73
CA PHE A 33 3.16 4.61 -14.62
C PHE A 33 3.95 4.05 -15.80
N ASN A 34 4.90 4.85 -16.27
CA ASN A 34 5.83 4.38 -17.30
C ASN A 34 6.71 3.26 -16.71
N ASN A 35 6.68 2.07 -17.32
CA ASN A 35 7.51 0.95 -16.91
C ASN A 35 8.98 1.17 -17.30
N SER A 36 9.64 2.08 -16.60
CA SER A 36 11.04 2.40 -16.67
C SER A 36 11.60 2.48 -15.24
N PRO A 37 12.93 2.42 -15.05
CA PRO A 37 13.50 2.58 -13.70
C PRO A 37 13.02 3.84 -12.99
N GLN A 38 12.99 4.99 -13.70
CA GLN A 38 12.47 6.24 -13.16
C GLN A 38 10.98 6.18 -12.86
N GLY A 39 10.16 5.65 -13.80
CA GLY A 39 8.73 5.53 -13.60
C GLY A 39 8.36 4.63 -12.42
N ASN A 40 9.08 3.53 -12.23
CA ASN A 40 8.86 2.63 -11.12
C ASN A 40 9.31 3.25 -9.76
N PHE A 41 10.36 4.05 -9.77
CA PHE A 41 10.79 4.82 -8.60
C PHE A 41 9.73 5.84 -8.20
N GLU A 42 9.28 6.67 -9.15
CA GLU A 42 8.24 7.68 -8.91
C GLU A 42 6.92 7.05 -8.46
N ALA A 43 6.55 5.92 -9.05
CA ALA A 43 5.36 5.19 -8.66
C ALA A 43 5.43 4.73 -7.19
N LEU A 44 6.54 4.12 -6.77
CA LEU A 44 6.71 3.66 -5.40
C LEU A 44 6.75 4.84 -4.42
N TRP A 45 7.50 5.91 -4.75
CA TRP A 45 7.55 7.10 -3.93
C TRP A 45 6.16 7.69 -3.71
N LYS A 46 5.37 7.85 -4.77
CA LYS A 46 4.02 8.39 -4.71
C LYS A 46 3.07 7.50 -3.91
N ILE A 47 3.14 6.17 -4.05
CA ILE A 47 2.33 5.24 -3.27
C ILE A 47 2.58 5.43 -1.76
N ILE A 48 3.83 5.59 -1.36
CA ILE A 48 4.17 5.82 0.05
C ILE A 48 3.69 7.20 0.49
N ASP A 49 3.92 8.25 -0.30
CA ASP A 49 3.48 9.60 -0.01
C ASP A 49 1.96 9.69 0.24
N GLU A 50 1.17 9.05 -0.61
CA GLU A 50 -0.29 9.13 -0.56
C GLU A 50 -0.95 8.14 0.41
N GLN A 51 -0.31 7.00 0.69
CA GLN A 51 -0.97 5.89 1.39
C GLN A 51 -0.31 5.52 2.73
N TYR A 52 0.94 5.90 2.98
CA TYR A 52 1.60 5.58 4.24
C TYR A 52 1.24 6.60 5.32
N CYS A 53 0.42 6.19 6.27
CA CYS A 53 -0.18 7.09 7.27
C CYS A 53 0.74 7.54 8.41
N PHE A 54 1.99 7.07 8.47
CA PHE A 54 2.89 7.35 9.59
C PHE A 54 4.04 8.32 9.27
N LEU A 55 4.05 8.97 8.08
CA LEU A 55 5.10 9.94 7.73
C LEU A 55 5.17 11.07 8.76
N ASP A 56 4.05 11.73 9.03
CA ASP A 56 3.96 12.82 10.01
C ASP A 56 4.28 12.34 11.44
N TYR A 57 3.73 11.19 11.84
CA TYR A 57 3.96 10.62 13.17
C TYR A 57 5.44 10.33 13.43
N LYS A 58 6.13 9.81 12.43
CA LYS A 58 7.56 9.49 12.50
C LYS A 58 8.46 10.69 12.19
N GLN A 59 7.89 11.83 11.81
CA GLN A 59 8.60 13.03 11.40
C GLN A 59 9.56 12.77 10.23
N ILE A 60 9.12 11.98 9.26
CA ILE A 60 9.88 11.62 8.06
C ILE A 60 9.59 12.66 6.98
N ASP A 61 10.64 13.35 6.53
CA ASP A 61 10.60 14.21 5.36
C ASP A 61 10.75 13.34 4.10
N TRP A 62 9.60 12.93 3.54
CA TRP A 62 9.55 12.00 2.42
C TRP A 62 10.01 12.63 1.11
N ASP A 63 9.85 13.96 0.94
CA ASP A 63 10.39 14.72 -0.19
C ASP A 63 11.93 14.75 -0.15
N ALA A 64 12.51 14.96 1.02
CA ALA A 64 13.97 14.92 1.18
C ALA A 64 14.55 13.52 0.88
N ILE A 65 13.77 12.45 1.18
CA ILE A 65 14.16 11.09 0.81
C ILE A 65 14.07 10.90 -0.70
N HIS A 66 13.04 11.43 -1.38
CA HIS A 66 12.96 11.45 -2.84
C HIS A 66 14.23 12.07 -3.45
N ASP A 67 14.57 13.29 -3.03
CA ASP A 67 15.71 14.05 -3.54
C ASP A 67 17.05 13.33 -3.30
N LYS A 68 17.13 12.53 -2.25
CA LYS A 68 18.32 11.72 -1.94
C LYS A 68 18.48 10.54 -2.90
N TYR A 69 17.39 9.85 -3.23
CA TYR A 69 17.43 8.57 -3.97
C TYR A 69 17.21 8.73 -5.47
N GLN A 70 16.42 9.69 -5.90
CA GLN A 70 16.12 9.95 -7.31
C GLN A 70 17.38 10.08 -8.20
N PRO A 71 18.46 10.79 -7.80
CA PRO A 71 19.67 10.89 -8.62
C PRO A 71 20.43 9.57 -8.83
N LEU A 72 20.14 8.55 -8.02
CA LEU A 72 20.74 7.22 -8.14
C LEU A 72 20.10 6.39 -9.25
N ILE A 73 18.91 6.79 -9.73
CA ILE A 73 18.17 6.06 -10.75
C ILE A 73 18.65 6.46 -12.13
N THR A 74 19.21 5.51 -12.87
CA THR A 74 19.65 5.72 -14.25
C THR A 74 18.74 5.00 -15.25
N SER A 75 18.62 5.54 -16.47
CA SER A 75 17.71 5.00 -17.49
C SER A 75 18.06 3.58 -17.97
N ASN A 76 19.29 3.15 -17.78
CA ASN A 76 19.78 1.82 -18.15
C ASN A 76 19.98 0.90 -16.95
N MET A 77 19.46 1.28 -15.78
CA MET A 77 19.55 0.49 -14.55
C MET A 77 18.76 -0.83 -14.74
N GLY A 78 19.41 -1.94 -14.41
CA GLY A 78 18.73 -3.25 -14.38
C GLY A 78 17.82 -3.40 -13.16
N ASN A 79 16.93 -4.38 -13.23
CA ASN A 79 15.92 -4.62 -12.17
C ASN A 79 16.54 -4.82 -10.77
N ASP A 80 17.66 -5.53 -10.67
CA ASP A 80 18.32 -5.78 -9.38
C ASP A 80 18.91 -4.47 -8.80
N GLY A 81 19.50 -3.62 -9.64
CA GLY A 81 19.99 -2.32 -9.20
C GLY A 81 18.86 -1.40 -8.75
N LEU A 82 17.78 -1.34 -9.53
CA LEU A 82 16.57 -0.61 -9.15
C LEU A 82 16.03 -1.11 -7.82
N PHE A 83 15.89 -2.42 -7.66
CA PHE A 83 15.37 -3.02 -6.42
C PHE A 83 16.21 -2.62 -5.20
N GLN A 84 17.53 -2.60 -5.31
CA GLN A 84 18.43 -2.18 -4.22
C GLN A 84 18.23 -0.72 -3.81
N VAL A 85 18.01 0.17 -4.78
CA VAL A 85 17.73 1.59 -4.49
C VAL A 85 16.37 1.72 -3.81
N LEU A 86 15.34 1.04 -4.32
CA LEU A 86 13.99 1.05 -3.74
C LEU A 86 13.98 0.45 -2.32
N ASP A 87 14.70 -0.63 -2.07
CA ASP A 87 14.87 -1.24 -0.75
C ASP A 87 15.50 -0.24 0.23
N SER A 88 16.60 0.42 -0.20
CA SER A 88 17.26 1.43 0.61
C SER A 88 16.37 2.63 0.92
N MET A 89 15.56 3.08 -0.04
CA MET A 89 14.57 4.14 0.17
C MET A 89 13.49 3.72 1.18
N LEU A 90 12.93 2.54 1.05
CA LEU A 90 11.92 2.02 1.98
C LEU A 90 12.46 1.78 3.39
N ALA A 91 13.75 1.45 3.52
CA ALA A 91 14.39 1.24 4.82
C ALA A 91 14.42 2.52 5.67
N GLU A 92 14.35 3.72 5.06
CA GLU A 92 14.24 5.00 5.78
C GLU A 92 12.95 5.10 6.61
N LEU A 93 11.90 4.37 6.23
CA LEU A 93 10.65 4.31 6.99
C LEU A 93 10.82 3.58 8.33
N LYS A 94 11.83 2.75 8.47
CA LYS A 94 12.08 1.90 9.68
C LYS A 94 10.81 1.16 10.11
N ASP A 95 10.14 0.52 9.15
CA ASP A 95 8.85 -0.13 9.38
C ASP A 95 8.84 -1.56 8.83
N GLY A 96 8.74 -2.55 9.72
CA GLY A 96 8.70 -3.96 9.35
C GLY A 96 7.42 -4.40 8.61
N HIS A 97 6.41 -3.53 8.50
CA HIS A 97 5.18 -3.80 7.76
C HIS A 97 5.24 -3.33 6.31
N VAL A 98 6.18 -2.45 5.98
CA VAL A 98 6.42 -2.02 4.60
C VAL A 98 7.37 -3.00 3.93
N ASN A 99 6.89 -3.70 2.91
CA ASN A 99 7.67 -4.71 2.21
C ASN A 99 7.54 -4.52 0.69
N LEU A 100 8.64 -4.72 -0.04
CA LEU A 100 8.66 -4.76 -1.49
C LEU A 100 9.11 -6.15 -1.94
N TYR A 101 8.40 -6.72 -2.88
CA TYR A 101 8.68 -8.05 -3.43
C TYR A 101 9.00 -7.96 -4.93
N SER A 102 9.98 -8.72 -5.35
CA SER A 102 10.21 -9.04 -6.74
C SER A 102 10.20 -10.56 -6.94
N SER A 103 10.39 -11.02 -8.18
CA SER A 103 10.46 -12.45 -8.45
C SER A 103 11.62 -13.18 -7.74
N SER A 104 12.67 -12.46 -7.34
CA SER A 104 13.90 -13.01 -6.78
C SER A 104 14.32 -12.37 -5.45
N ASN A 105 13.73 -11.23 -5.06
CA ASN A 105 14.19 -10.45 -3.92
C ASN A 105 13.03 -9.99 -3.04
N VAL A 106 13.33 -9.80 -1.75
CA VAL A 106 12.40 -9.23 -0.74
C VAL A 106 13.12 -8.11 -0.02
N ALA A 107 12.58 -6.90 -0.09
CA ALA A 107 12.96 -5.76 0.72
C ALA A 107 12.11 -5.70 1.96
N ARG A 108 12.74 -5.63 3.12
CA ARG A 108 12.07 -5.57 4.42
C ARG A 108 12.98 -4.96 5.46
N TYR A 109 12.46 -4.04 6.27
CA TYR A 109 13.17 -3.55 7.43
C TYR A 109 13.15 -4.60 8.56
N TRP A 110 14.29 -5.27 8.78
CA TRP A 110 14.41 -6.35 9.77
C TRP A 110 14.69 -5.87 11.18
N ASP A 111 15.23 -4.66 11.34
CA ASP A 111 15.67 -4.15 12.64
C ASP A 111 14.53 -3.59 13.52
N TRP A 112 13.27 -3.72 13.08
CA TRP A 112 12.10 -3.28 13.83
C TRP A 112 12.02 -3.86 15.26
N TYR A 113 12.58 -5.03 15.47
CA TYR A 113 12.58 -5.68 16.78
C TYR A 113 13.62 -5.10 17.76
N LEU A 114 14.59 -4.29 17.32
CA LEU A 114 15.58 -3.65 18.17
C LEU A 114 14.95 -2.59 19.07
N ASP A 115 13.91 -1.93 18.60
CA ASP A 115 13.15 -0.90 19.32
C ASP A 115 11.97 -1.48 20.09
N TYR A 116 11.87 -2.79 20.15
CA TYR A 116 10.77 -3.51 20.76
C TYR A 116 10.74 -3.32 22.28
N PRO A 117 9.58 -3.12 22.92
CA PRO A 117 9.48 -3.02 24.36
C PRO A 117 10.01 -4.27 25.04
N ARG A 118 11.05 -4.15 25.86
CA ARG A 118 11.69 -5.30 26.56
C ARG A 118 10.79 -5.98 27.59
N ASN A 119 9.61 -5.42 27.87
CA ASN A 119 8.60 -5.99 28.74
C ASN A 119 7.71 -7.06 28.07
N PHE A 120 7.85 -7.27 26.76
CA PHE A 120 7.15 -8.34 26.06
C PHE A 120 7.95 -9.64 26.17
N ASN A 121 7.27 -10.71 26.59
CA ASN A 121 7.85 -12.04 26.63
C ASN A 121 6.92 -13.02 25.91
N GLU A 122 7.31 -13.39 24.70
CA GLU A 122 6.55 -14.29 23.83
C GLU A 122 6.23 -15.62 24.51
N GLY A 123 7.20 -16.20 25.23
CA GLY A 123 7.01 -17.45 25.91
C GLY A 123 5.99 -17.41 27.06
N ILE A 124 5.76 -16.25 27.68
CA ILE A 124 4.70 -16.05 28.66
C ILE A 124 3.35 -16.00 27.94
N ILE A 125 3.27 -15.23 26.87
CA ILE A 125 2.05 -15.10 26.07
C ILE A 125 1.62 -16.45 25.49
N GLU A 126 2.55 -17.19 24.89
CA GLU A 126 2.28 -18.53 24.38
C GLU A 126 1.75 -19.49 25.46
N ARG A 127 2.36 -19.53 26.62
CA ARG A 127 1.99 -20.48 27.65
C ARG A 127 0.71 -20.13 28.39
N GLN A 128 0.46 -18.82 28.63
CA GLN A 128 -0.62 -18.40 29.52
C GLN A 128 -1.88 -17.94 28.77
N TYR A 129 -1.74 -17.43 27.55
CA TYR A 129 -2.86 -16.81 26.83
C TYR A 129 -3.23 -17.57 25.53
N LEU A 130 -2.26 -18.08 24.77
CA LEU A 130 -2.53 -18.72 23.49
C LEU A 130 -2.72 -20.24 23.59
N GLY A 131 -2.15 -20.87 24.62
CA GLY A 131 -2.25 -22.31 24.81
C GLY A 131 -1.54 -23.15 23.74
N LYS A 132 -1.66 -24.48 23.85
CA LYS A 132 -0.93 -25.39 22.94
C LYS A 132 -1.49 -25.46 21.51
N THR A 133 -2.71 -25.00 21.30
CA THR A 133 -3.43 -25.16 20.02
C THR A 133 -3.16 -24.04 19.02
N TYR A 134 -2.63 -22.89 19.44
CA TYR A 134 -2.42 -21.77 18.51
C TYR A 134 -1.39 -22.10 17.42
N ARG A 135 -0.36 -22.88 17.73
CA ARG A 135 0.65 -23.33 16.73
C ARG A 135 0.05 -24.23 15.65
N LEU A 136 -1.04 -24.93 15.94
CA LEU A 136 -1.71 -25.79 14.96
C LEU A 136 -2.60 -25.00 13.99
N SER A 137 -3.05 -23.81 14.37
CA SER A 137 -3.89 -22.96 13.49
C SER A 137 -3.09 -22.12 12.50
N LEU A 138 -1.76 -22.01 12.67
CA LEU A 138 -0.87 -21.29 11.77
C LEU A 138 -0.26 -22.15 10.65
N ILE A 139 -0.62 -23.43 10.57
CA ILE A 139 -0.07 -24.41 9.60
C ILE A 139 -1.08 -24.70 8.45
N HIS A 140 -2.08 -23.84 8.27
CA HIS A 140 -3.02 -23.98 7.16
C HIS A 140 -2.83 -22.90 6.13
#